data_65df07981ac3a4c9955a35602ef95240
#
_entry.id   65df07981ac3a4c9955a35602ef95240
#
_cell.length_a   1.000
_cell.length_b   1.000
_cell.length_c   1.000
_cell.angle_alpha   90.00
_cell.angle_beta   90.00
_cell.angle_gamma   90.00
#
_symmetry.space_group_name_H-M   'P 1'
#
loop_
_entity.id
_entity.type
_entity.pdbx_description
1 polymer ?
#
loop_
_entity_poly.entity_id
_entity_poly.type
_entity_poly.pdbx_seq_one_letter_code
_entity_poly.pdbx_strand_id
1 'polypeptide(L)'
;MRLLILGGSGMLGHQLWRSLNNKHQVWVTLRQPATNYTALKLFDLSKSIQVRDITDRDVLEKVFEKAKPEAVINCVGIIKQLNEAKDETIIHRINAEFPHHLAKQCEAMGARLIHFSTDCVFNGIKGKYSENDPADATDLYGKSKHLGEVTDRHCVTIRSSVIGHEIDSNLSLLSWFLSQHGTTIKGYTRAIYSGFTTIEMGKIIEGILTQHQSLFGLWQVASEPISKFDLLKLCQAKLGWQGTIKPDDSFECDRSLNGERFKNATGYQAPTWEEMITELSQVS
;
A
#
# COMPACT_ATOMS: atom_id res chain seq x y z
N MET A 1 -17.70 -4.32 11.30
CA MET A 1 -16.65 -5.33 11.56
C MET A 1 -15.60 -4.77 12.50
N ARG A 2 -14.90 -5.63 13.24
CA ARG A 2 -13.68 -5.26 13.97
C ARG A 2 -12.48 -5.48 13.05
N LEU A 3 -11.80 -4.39 12.72
CA LEU A 3 -10.63 -4.38 11.84
C LEU A 3 -9.36 -4.11 12.65
N LEU A 4 -8.26 -4.71 12.25
CA LEU A 4 -6.93 -4.41 12.77
C LEU A 4 -6.03 -3.98 11.60
N ILE A 5 -5.56 -2.74 11.62
CA ILE A 5 -4.58 -2.23 10.67
C ILE A 5 -3.20 -2.32 11.31
N LEU A 6 -2.32 -3.11 10.74
CA LEU A 6 -0.91 -3.15 11.12
C LEU A 6 -0.13 -2.10 10.32
N GLY A 7 0.70 -1.30 11.01
CA GLY A 7 1.47 -0.23 10.36
C GLY A 7 0.65 1.04 10.08
N GLY A 8 -0.17 1.45 11.04
CA GLY A 8 -1.10 2.57 10.90
C GLY A 8 -0.47 3.92 10.57
N SER A 9 0.77 4.21 10.98
CA SER A 9 1.43 5.49 10.67
C SER A 9 2.06 5.55 9.26
N GLY A 10 2.09 4.45 8.52
CA GLY A 10 2.56 4.45 7.13
C GLY A 10 1.60 5.16 6.17
N MET A 11 2.09 5.49 4.96
CA MET A 11 1.33 6.17 3.90
C MET A 11 -0.04 5.52 3.64
N LEU A 12 -0.11 4.22 3.50
CA LEU A 12 -1.37 3.50 3.26
C LEU A 12 -2.16 3.31 4.56
N GLY A 13 -1.48 2.95 5.66
CA GLY A 13 -2.13 2.59 6.92
C GLY A 13 -2.98 3.71 7.52
N HIS A 14 -2.47 4.95 7.55
CA HIS A 14 -3.23 6.07 8.09
C HIS A 14 -4.42 6.46 7.22
N GLN A 15 -4.28 6.35 5.89
CA GLN A 15 -5.37 6.62 4.98
C GLN A 15 -6.45 5.54 5.07
N LEU A 16 -6.09 4.27 5.21
CA LEU A 16 -7.05 3.20 5.47
C LEU A 16 -7.79 3.41 6.79
N TRP A 17 -7.09 3.84 7.84
CA TRP A 17 -7.76 4.21 9.08
C TRP A 17 -8.80 5.32 8.85
N ARG A 18 -8.44 6.41 8.15
CA ARG A 18 -9.39 7.50 7.79
C ARG A 18 -10.59 6.98 7.01
N SER A 19 -10.37 6.13 6.02
CA SER A 19 -11.42 5.63 5.12
C SER A 19 -12.38 4.65 5.81
N LEU A 20 -11.89 3.88 6.79
CA LEU A 20 -12.64 2.76 7.39
C LEU A 20 -13.21 3.05 8.78
N ASN A 21 -12.62 4.00 9.53
CA ASN A 21 -12.95 4.22 10.94
C ASN A 21 -14.40 4.68 11.18
N ASN A 22 -15.03 5.35 10.21
CA ASN A 22 -16.43 5.79 10.33
C ASN A 22 -17.45 4.66 10.04
N LYS A 23 -17.00 3.54 9.48
CA LYS A 23 -17.83 2.41 9.05
C LYS A 23 -17.60 1.15 9.88
N HIS A 24 -16.42 1.05 10.50
CA HIS A 24 -15.97 -0.12 11.22
C HIS A 24 -15.35 0.24 12.58
N GLN A 25 -15.24 -0.76 13.46
CA GLN A 25 -14.44 -0.63 14.67
C GLN A 25 -12.98 -0.93 14.33
N VAL A 26 -12.17 0.13 14.10
CA VAL A 26 -10.80 -0.01 13.62
C VAL A 26 -9.80 0.10 14.76
N TRP A 27 -9.06 -0.96 15.00
CA TRP A 27 -7.84 -1.00 15.80
C TRP A 27 -6.63 -0.74 14.93
N VAL A 28 -5.60 -0.12 15.48
CA VAL A 28 -4.38 0.21 14.72
C VAL A 28 -3.12 -0.02 15.55
N THR A 29 -2.07 -0.55 14.92
CA THR A 29 -0.74 -0.60 15.53
C THR A 29 0.11 0.57 15.05
N LEU A 30 0.83 1.19 15.98
CA LEU A 30 1.69 2.35 15.75
C LEU A 30 3.07 2.11 16.37
N ARG A 31 4.14 2.54 15.72
CA ARG A 31 5.49 2.48 16.32
C ARG A 31 5.68 3.56 17.40
N GLN A 32 5.13 4.74 17.17
CA GLN A 32 5.14 5.85 18.12
C GLN A 32 3.81 5.91 18.89
N PRO A 33 3.77 6.57 20.05
CA PRO A 33 2.53 6.80 20.80
C PRO A 33 1.48 7.50 19.93
N ALA A 34 0.22 7.10 20.05
CA ALA A 34 -0.89 7.72 19.30
C ALA A 34 -1.05 9.22 19.61
N THR A 35 -0.59 9.67 20.78
CA THR A 35 -0.57 11.09 21.17
C THR A 35 0.24 11.97 20.23
N ASN A 36 1.24 11.41 19.52
CA ASN A 36 2.05 12.15 18.55
C ASN A 36 1.23 12.58 17.32
N TYR A 37 0.08 11.92 17.07
CA TYR A 37 -0.78 12.16 15.90
C TYR A 37 -2.05 12.95 16.24
N THR A 38 -2.18 13.44 17.47
CA THR A 38 -3.39 14.15 17.95
C THR A 38 -3.64 15.44 17.17
N ALA A 39 -2.59 16.20 16.84
CA ALA A 39 -2.70 17.42 16.04
C ALA A 39 -3.28 17.17 14.64
N LEU A 40 -3.06 15.98 14.07
CA LEU A 40 -3.59 15.55 12.79
C LEU A 40 -5.00 14.94 12.88
N LYS A 41 -5.56 14.88 14.10
CA LYS A 41 -6.84 14.19 14.39
C LYS A 41 -6.87 12.76 13.87
N LEU A 42 -5.72 12.08 13.93
CA LEU A 42 -5.56 10.69 13.55
C LEU A 42 -5.62 9.80 14.79
N PHE A 43 -6.18 8.65 14.59
CA PHE A 43 -6.25 7.52 15.50
C PHE A 43 -7.02 7.77 16.81
N ASP A 44 -7.88 6.80 17.13
CA ASP A 44 -8.56 6.72 18.41
C ASP A 44 -7.57 6.16 19.45
N LEU A 45 -7.26 6.94 20.49
CA LEU A 45 -6.31 6.53 21.53
C LEU A 45 -6.72 5.22 22.20
N SER A 46 -8.03 4.97 22.35
CA SER A 46 -8.56 3.75 22.98
C SER A 46 -8.39 2.50 22.13
N LYS A 47 -8.25 2.67 20.80
CA LYS A 47 -8.10 1.60 19.81
C LYS A 47 -6.72 1.60 19.13
N SER A 48 -5.76 2.34 19.70
CA SER A 48 -4.37 2.34 19.24
C SER A 48 -3.51 1.48 20.15
N ILE A 49 -2.65 0.68 19.53
CA ILE A 49 -1.71 -0.19 20.24
C ILE A 49 -0.30 0.21 19.80
N GLN A 50 0.50 0.71 20.76
CA GLN A 50 1.89 1.00 20.47
C GLN A 50 2.68 -0.30 20.42
N VAL A 51 3.42 -0.52 19.32
CA VAL A 51 4.22 -1.72 19.09
C VAL A 51 5.54 -1.31 18.44
N ARG A 52 6.66 -1.67 19.08
CA ARG A 52 8.01 -1.41 18.51
C ARG A 52 8.37 -2.39 17.40
N ASP A 53 8.13 -3.67 17.64
CA ASP A 53 8.37 -4.74 16.67
C ASP A 53 7.14 -5.66 16.61
N ILE A 54 6.38 -5.55 15.52
CA ILE A 54 5.18 -6.36 15.29
C ILE A 54 5.52 -7.76 14.76
N THR A 55 6.78 -8.00 14.39
CA THR A 55 7.24 -9.32 13.92
C THR A 55 7.54 -10.28 15.08
N ASP A 56 7.60 -9.77 16.31
CA ASP A 56 7.66 -10.58 17.52
C ASP A 56 6.32 -11.30 17.76
N ARG A 57 6.37 -12.61 17.92
CA ARG A 57 5.16 -13.46 18.03
C ARG A 57 4.35 -13.16 19.29
N ASP A 58 5.00 -13.00 20.43
CA ASP A 58 4.32 -12.74 21.70
C ASP A 58 3.63 -11.36 21.68
N VAL A 59 4.26 -10.40 21.01
CA VAL A 59 3.68 -9.06 20.78
C VAL A 59 2.47 -9.17 19.87
N LEU A 60 2.58 -9.92 18.76
CA LEU A 60 1.49 -10.12 17.82
C LEU A 60 0.28 -10.78 18.47
N GLU A 61 0.49 -11.83 19.28
CA GLU A 61 -0.57 -12.50 20.04
C GLU A 61 -1.31 -11.53 20.97
N LYS A 62 -0.59 -10.72 21.75
CA LYS A 62 -1.19 -9.70 22.63
C LYS A 62 -1.99 -8.65 21.85
N VAL A 63 -1.54 -8.27 20.66
CA VAL A 63 -2.27 -7.36 19.76
C VAL A 63 -3.60 -8.01 19.33
N PHE A 64 -3.58 -9.29 18.95
CA PHE A 64 -4.79 -10.01 18.54
C PHE A 64 -5.76 -10.22 19.72
N GLU A 65 -5.27 -10.59 20.90
CA GLU A 65 -6.09 -10.71 22.11
C GLU A 65 -6.83 -9.41 22.44
N LYS A 66 -6.15 -8.27 22.30
CA LYS A 66 -6.72 -6.96 22.59
C LYS A 66 -7.70 -6.51 21.50
N ALA A 67 -7.35 -6.65 20.23
CA ALA A 67 -8.17 -6.16 19.11
C ALA A 67 -9.29 -7.12 18.74
N LYS A 68 -9.12 -8.44 18.90
CA LYS A 68 -10.03 -9.52 18.50
C LYS A 68 -10.59 -9.29 17.09
N PRO A 69 -9.72 -9.15 16.07
CA PRO A 69 -10.12 -8.71 14.75
C PRO A 69 -10.91 -9.80 14.00
N GLU A 70 -11.91 -9.38 13.22
CA GLU A 70 -12.57 -10.21 12.20
C GLU A 70 -11.81 -10.15 10.88
N ALA A 71 -11.08 -9.04 10.63
CA ALA A 71 -10.16 -8.92 9.52
C ALA A 71 -8.93 -8.08 9.91
N VAL A 72 -7.79 -8.46 9.35
CA VAL A 72 -6.49 -7.80 9.53
C VAL A 72 -6.03 -7.25 8.19
N ILE A 73 -5.54 -6.01 8.20
CA ILE A 73 -4.96 -5.35 7.02
C ILE A 73 -3.48 -5.10 7.30
N ASN A 74 -2.62 -5.79 6.58
CA ASN A 74 -1.18 -5.69 6.76
C ASN A 74 -0.57 -4.60 5.88
N CYS A 75 -0.32 -3.43 6.45
CA CYS A 75 0.41 -2.32 5.83
C CYS A 75 1.88 -2.25 6.30
N VAL A 76 2.36 -3.26 7.04
CA VAL A 76 3.76 -3.33 7.47
C VAL A 76 4.63 -3.83 6.32
N GLY A 77 5.74 -3.14 6.09
CA GLY A 77 6.73 -3.53 5.11
C GLY A 77 7.90 -2.54 5.08
N ILE A 78 9.06 -3.04 4.74
CA ILE A 78 10.23 -2.21 4.41
C ILE A 78 10.08 -1.80 2.95
N ILE A 79 10.09 -0.50 2.67
CA ILE A 79 10.04 0.05 1.31
C ILE A 79 11.47 0.25 0.76
N LYS A 80 11.59 0.25 -0.57
CA LYS A 80 12.88 0.32 -1.28
C LYS A 80 13.75 1.53 -0.90
N GLN A 81 13.12 2.63 -0.50
CA GLN A 81 13.78 3.90 -0.16
C GLN A 81 14.40 3.92 1.24
N LEU A 82 14.07 2.98 2.11
CA LEU A 82 14.63 2.90 3.45
C LEU A 82 16.02 2.27 3.45
N ASN A 83 16.88 2.70 4.37
CA ASN A 83 18.21 2.11 4.53
C ASN A 83 18.14 0.64 4.93
N GLU A 84 17.14 0.25 5.70
CA GLU A 84 16.86 -1.12 6.12
C GLU A 84 16.57 -2.05 4.93
N ALA A 85 16.17 -1.50 3.76
CA ALA A 85 15.99 -2.28 2.53
C ALA A 85 17.31 -2.87 1.98
N LYS A 86 18.45 -2.40 2.48
CA LYS A 86 19.79 -2.93 2.14
C LYS A 86 20.24 -4.05 3.07
N ASP A 87 19.56 -4.23 4.21
CA ASP A 87 19.83 -5.31 5.15
C ASP A 87 18.94 -6.51 4.79
N GLU A 88 19.59 -7.56 4.24
CA GLU A 88 18.90 -8.77 3.78
C GLU A 88 18.14 -9.47 4.91
N THR A 89 18.68 -9.50 6.11
CA THR A 89 18.06 -10.14 7.27
C THR A 89 16.80 -9.39 7.70
N ILE A 90 16.87 -8.08 7.79
CA ILE A 90 15.74 -7.25 8.22
C ILE A 90 14.63 -7.28 7.18
N ILE A 91 14.96 -7.07 5.90
CA ILE A 91 13.94 -7.05 4.84
C ILE A 91 13.28 -8.41 4.65
N HIS A 92 14.05 -9.51 4.77
CA HIS A 92 13.52 -10.86 4.68
C HIS A 92 12.55 -11.15 5.83
N ARG A 93 12.95 -10.85 7.07
CA ARG A 93 12.10 -11.03 8.25
C ARG A 93 10.76 -10.30 8.13
N ILE A 94 10.78 -9.02 7.66
CA ILE A 94 9.60 -8.17 7.64
C ILE A 94 8.76 -8.37 6.37
N ASN A 95 9.40 -8.46 5.20
CA ASN A 95 8.67 -8.53 3.93
C ASN A 95 8.32 -9.96 3.50
N ALA A 96 9.14 -10.96 3.89
CA ALA A 96 8.95 -12.34 3.48
C ALA A 96 8.36 -13.22 4.59
N GLU A 97 8.98 -13.30 5.78
CA GLU A 97 8.56 -14.24 6.83
C GLU A 97 7.31 -13.77 7.59
N PHE A 98 7.27 -12.49 7.98
CA PHE A 98 6.19 -11.94 8.79
C PHE A 98 4.79 -12.12 8.17
N PRO A 99 4.55 -11.92 6.86
CA PRO A 99 3.24 -12.17 6.26
C PRO A 99 2.74 -13.59 6.43
N HIS A 100 3.60 -14.60 6.35
CA HIS A 100 3.25 -16.01 6.58
C HIS A 100 2.93 -16.30 8.05
N HIS A 101 3.67 -15.70 9.00
CA HIS A 101 3.35 -15.82 10.42
C HIS A 101 2.01 -15.15 10.72
N LEU A 102 1.75 -13.99 10.14
CA LEU A 102 0.50 -13.27 10.28
C LEU A 102 -0.69 -14.06 9.70
N ALA A 103 -0.51 -14.69 8.54
CA ALA A 103 -1.53 -15.54 7.95
C ALA A 103 -1.93 -16.71 8.89
N LYS A 104 -0.93 -17.39 9.48
CA LYS A 104 -1.18 -18.45 10.47
C LYS A 104 -1.91 -17.93 11.71
N GLN A 105 -1.53 -16.76 12.22
CA GLN A 105 -2.21 -16.13 13.36
C GLN A 105 -3.67 -15.77 13.02
N CYS A 106 -3.92 -15.25 11.81
CA CYS A 106 -5.27 -14.95 11.34
C CYS A 106 -6.11 -16.22 11.23
N GLU A 107 -5.56 -17.30 10.68
CA GLU A 107 -6.24 -18.61 10.58
C GLU A 107 -6.64 -19.14 11.96
N ALA A 108 -5.70 -19.16 12.91
CA ALA A 108 -5.93 -19.62 14.27
C ALA A 108 -7.04 -18.85 15.01
N MET A 109 -7.22 -17.57 14.67
CA MET A 109 -8.23 -16.68 15.27
C MET A 109 -9.51 -16.56 14.43
N GLY A 110 -9.61 -17.26 13.30
CA GLY A 110 -10.73 -17.16 12.36
C GLY A 110 -10.86 -15.78 11.72
N ALA A 111 -9.78 -15.02 11.63
CA ALA A 111 -9.74 -13.70 11.02
C ALA A 111 -9.34 -13.78 9.54
N ARG A 112 -9.85 -12.86 8.72
CA ARG A 112 -9.42 -12.68 7.34
C ARG A 112 -8.17 -11.80 7.25
N LEU A 113 -7.24 -12.09 6.34
CA LEU A 113 -6.05 -11.28 6.10
C LEU A 113 -6.12 -10.59 4.74
N ILE A 114 -5.89 -9.27 4.70
CA ILE A 114 -5.58 -8.52 3.49
C ILE A 114 -4.12 -8.10 3.57
N HIS A 115 -3.31 -8.56 2.61
CA HIS A 115 -1.88 -8.29 2.54
C HIS A 115 -1.52 -7.54 1.26
N PHE A 116 -0.64 -6.53 1.38
CA PHE A 116 -0.15 -5.78 0.24
C PHE A 116 1.19 -6.31 -0.24
N SER A 117 1.23 -6.75 -1.49
CA SER A 117 2.42 -6.94 -2.30
C SER A 117 2.65 -5.70 -3.18
N THR A 118 3.37 -5.82 -4.27
CA THR A 118 3.80 -4.70 -5.12
C THR A 118 3.97 -5.14 -6.57
N ASP A 119 3.90 -4.18 -7.51
CA ASP A 119 4.31 -4.33 -8.90
C ASP A 119 5.83 -4.54 -9.04
N CYS A 120 6.61 -4.15 -8.02
CA CYS A 120 8.06 -4.34 -8.00
C CYS A 120 8.52 -5.80 -7.91
N VAL A 121 7.59 -6.76 -7.80
CA VAL A 121 7.89 -8.19 -7.98
C VAL A 121 8.31 -8.51 -9.43
N PHE A 122 8.06 -7.59 -10.36
CA PHE A 122 8.45 -7.68 -11.75
C PHE A 122 9.65 -6.78 -12.10
N ASN A 123 10.43 -7.16 -13.12
CA ASN A 123 11.59 -6.40 -13.57
C ASN A 123 11.25 -5.10 -14.32
N GLY A 124 10.06 -5.01 -14.91
CA GLY A 124 9.59 -3.83 -15.63
C GLY A 124 9.99 -3.76 -17.11
N ILE A 125 10.33 -4.89 -17.73
CA ILE A 125 10.67 -4.97 -19.16
C ILE A 125 9.42 -5.16 -20.03
N LYS A 126 8.46 -6.00 -19.57
CA LYS A 126 7.32 -6.43 -20.36
C LYS A 126 6.14 -5.44 -20.34
N GLY A 127 5.79 -4.91 -19.17
CA GLY A 127 4.53 -4.19 -18.94
C GLY A 127 3.28 -5.09 -18.95
N LYS A 128 2.16 -4.56 -18.49
CA LYS A 128 0.85 -5.25 -18.44
C LYS A 128 0.92 -6.67 -17.89
N TYR A 129 1.71 -6.86 -16.83
CA TYR A 129 1.90 -8.16 -16.19
C TYR A 129 0.58 -8.71 -15.67
N SER A 130 0.37 -10.01 -15.83
CA SER A 130 -0.74 -10.77 -15.25
C SER A 130 -0.31 -11.57 -14.02
N GLU A 131 -1.24 -12.14 -13.25
CA GLU A 131 -0.92 -13.00 -12.11
C GLU A 131 -0.15 -14.26 -12.49
N ASN A 132 -0.25 -14.68 -13.76
CA ASN A 132 0.44 -15.86 -14.32
C ASN A 132 1.88 -15.54 -14.77
N ASP A 133 2.24 -14.28 -14.86
CA ASP A 133 3.63 -13.91 -15.18
C ASP A 133 4.57 -14.23 -14.01
N PRO A 134 5.76 -14.79 -14.28
CA PRO A 134 6.72 -15.06 -13.21
C PRO A 134 7.19 -13.78 -12.55
N ALA A 135 7.26 -13.79 -11.22
CA ALA A 135 7.90 -12.73 -10.46
C ALA A 135 9.41 -12.78 -10.69
N ASP A 136 9.93 -11.84 -11.46
CA ASP A 136 11.30 -11.82 -11.96
C ASP A 136 12.11 -10.61 -11.48
N ALA A 137 11.72 -9.99 -10.35
CA ALA A 137 12.46 -8.90 -9.74
C ALA A 137 13.92 -9.28 -9.48
N THR A 138 14.82 -8.37 -9.80
CA THR A 138 16.27 -8.55 -9.59
C THR A 138 16.73 -7.97 -8.25
N ASP A 139 16.03 -6.98 -7.73
CA ASP A 139 16.37 -6.31 -6.48
C ASP A 139 15.82 -7.04 -5.24
N LEU A 140 16.45 -6.79 -4.10
CA LEU A 140 16.11 -7.42 -2.82
C LEU A 140 14.69 -7.11 -2.35
N TYR A 141 14.22 -5.88 -2.58
CA TYR A 141 12.87 -5.46 -2.23
C TYR A 141 11.80 -6.27 -2.97
N GLY A 142 11.87 -6.31 -4.29
CA GLY A 142 10.90 -7.05 -5.11
C GLY A 142 10.89 -8.54 -4.77
N LYS A 143 12.08 -9.15 -4.61
CA LYS A 143 12.22 -10.56 -4.19
C LYS A 143 11.60 -10.81 -2.84
N SER A 144 11.88 -9.98 -1.84
CA SER A 144 11.34 -10.15 -0.48
C SER A 144 9.83 -9.99 -0.44
N LYS A 145 9.26 -9.05 -1.20
CA LYS A 145 7.82 -8.87 -1.30
C LYS A 145 7.13 -10.06 -1.97
N HIS A 146 7.74 -10.61 -3.03
CA HIS A 146 7.23 -11.83 -3.67
C HIS A 146 7.23 -13.03 -2.72
N LEU A 147 8.32 -13.23 -1.97
CA LEU A 147 8.42 -14.32 -0.98
C LEU A 147 7.40 -14.20 0.15
N GLY A 148 6.90 -13.00 0.44
CA GLY A 148 5.88 -12.77 1.46
C GLY A 148 4.43 -12.86 0.96
N GLU A 149 4.20 -13.22 -0.31
CA GLU A 149 2.85 -13.37 -0.85
C GLU A 149 2.16 -14.60 -0.25
N VAL A 150 1.02 -14.38 0.40
CA VAL A 150 0.20 -15.42 1.03
C VAL A 150 -1.08 -15.64 0.24
N THR A 151 -1.46 -16.90 0.00
CA THR A 151 -2.57 -17.25 -0.89
C THR A 151 -3.61 -18.18 -0.27
N ASP A 152 -3.54 -18.39 1.04
CA ASP A 152 -4.49 -19.23 1.78
C ASP A 152 -5.93 -18.71 1.63
N ARG A 153 -6.93 -19.58 1.88
CA ARG A 153 -8.36 -19.26 1.66
C ARG A 153 -8.88 -18.09 2.48
N HIS A 154 -8.25 -17.77 3.59
CA HIS A 154 -8.60 -16.61 4.42
C HIS A 154 -7.76 -15.37 4.08
N CYS A 155 -6.87 -15.45 3.10
CA CYS A 155 -5.94 -14.38 2.69
C CYS A 155 -6.30 -13.80 1.33
N VAL A 156 -6.20 -12.48 1.21
CA VAL A 156 -6.18 -11.75 -0.06
C VAL A 156 -4.86 -11.00 -0.15
N THR A 157 -4.00 -11.39 -1.07
CA THR A 157 -2.77 -10.66 -1.39
C THR A 157 -3.00 -9.78 -2.61
N ILE A 158 -2.72 -8.48 -2.47
CA ILE A 158 -2.91 -7.47 -3.49
C ILE A 158 -1.56 -7.03 -4.02
N ARG A 159 -1.27 -7.32 -5.30
CA ARG A 159 -0.21 -6.63 -6.04
C ARG A 159 -0.77 -5.32 -6.59
N SER A 160 -0.23 -4.23 -6.14
CA SER A 160 -0.55 -2.88 -6.61
C SER A 160 0.57 -1.92 -6.26
N SER A 161 0.54 -0.74 -6.81
CA SER A 161 1.29 0.41 -6.34
C SER A 161 0.33 1.46 -5.80
N VAL A 162 0.78 2.27 -4.84
CA VAL A 162 -0.06 3.30 -4.24
C VAL A 162 0.67 4.64 -4.20
N ILE A 163 -0.10 5.73 -4.34
CA ILE A 163 0.38 7.10 -4.22
C ILE A 163 -0.49 7.85 -3.20
N GLY A 164 0.14 8.57 -2.28
CA GLY A 164 -0.56 9.33 -1.26
C GLY A 164 0.39 10.14 -0.39
N HIS A 165 -0.19 10.88 0.54
CA HIS A 165 0.57 11.64 1.52
C HIS A 165 1.21 10.73 2.56
N GLU A 166 2.41 11.08 3.02
CA GLU A 166 3.05 10.49 4.18
C GLU A 166 2.87 11.42 5.39
N ILE A 167 2.86 10.86 6.59
CA ILE A 167 2.75 11.68 7.82
C ILE A 167 4.10 12.29 8.20
N ASP A 168 5.14 11.46 8.25
CA ASP A 168 6.42 11.81 8.89
C ASP A 168 7.62 11.71 7.94
N SER A 169 7.41 11.54 6.62
CA SER A 169 8.50 11.35 5.67
C SER A 169 8.18 11.92 4.28
N ASN A 170 9.21 12.02 3.42
CA ASN A 170 9.10 12.43 2.02
C ASN A 170 9.76 11.40 1.11
N LEU A 171 9.54 10.12 1.38
CA LEU A 171 10.17 9.01 0.65
C LEU A 171 9.32 8.52 -0.52
N SER A 172 8.00 8.62 -0.41
CA SER A 172 7.08 8.26 -1.49
C SER A 172 7.06 9.30 -2.61
N LEU A 173 6.60 8.88 -3.79
CA LEU A 173 6.61 9.72 -4.99
C LEU A 173 5.90 11.06 -4.76
N LEU A 174 4.71 11.07 -4.15
CA LEU A 174 3.95 12.31 -3.94
C LEU A 174 4.63 13.23 -2.92
N SER A 175 4.99 12.71 -1.75
CA SER A 175 5.61 13.52 -0.70
C SER A 175 6.97 14.05 -1.12
N TRP A 176 7.78 13.23 -1.83
CA TRP A 176 9.00 13.70 -2.48
C TRP A 176 8.70 14.84 -3.49
N PHE A 177 7.72 14.64 -4.38
CA PHE A 177 7.34 15.64 -5.39
C PHE A 177 6.95 16.98 -4.73
N LEU A 178 6.11 16.93 -3.72
CA LEU A 178 5.67 18.13 -2.99
C LEU A 178 6.84 18.84 -2.30
N SER A 179 7.81 18.08 -1.77
CA SER A 179 9.02 18.66 -1.15
C SER A 179 9.94 19.40 -2.14
N GLN A 180 9.79 19.14 -3.44
CA GLN A 180 10.55 19.80 -4.52
C GLN A 180 9.89 21.11 -5.01
N HIS A 181 8.93 21.66 -4.28
CA HIS A 181 8.22 22.88 -4.67
C HIS A 181 9.17 24.03 -5.01
N GLY A 182 8.91 24.72 -6.12
CA GLY A 182 9.74 25.83 -6.60
C GLY A 182 11.00 25.44 -7.38
N THR A 183 11.26 24.14 -7.57
CA THR A 183 12.48 23.67 -8.25
C THR A 183 12.22 23.15 -9.67
N THR A 184 13.29 22.72 -10.35
CA THR A 184 13.21 21.95 -11.59
C THR A 184 13.51 20.50 -11.30
N ILE A 185 12.58 19.61 -11.68
CA ILE A 185 12.73 18.17 -11.55
C ILE A 185 12.63 17.47 -12.89
N LYS A 186 13.05 16.21 -12.95
CA LYS A 186 12.84 15.31 -14.09
C LYS A 186 11.61 14.45 -13.86
N GLY A 187 10.81 14.26 -14.92
CA GLY A 187 9.70 13.30 -14.94
C GLY A 187 9.97 12.24 -16.00
N TYR A 188 10.01 10.97 -15.60
CA TYR A 188 10.30 9.86 -16.50
C TYR A 188 9.10 9.56 -17.40
N THR A 189 9.27 9.72 -18.72
CA THR A 189 8.24 9.48 -19.73
C THR A 189 8.04 8.01 -20.05
N ARG A 190 9.05 7.16 -19.79
CA ARG A 190 9.05 5.72 -20.06
C ARG A 190 8.98 4.87 -18.79
N ALA A 191 8.81 5.47 -17.62
CA ALA A 191 8.50 4.76 -16.38
C ALA A 191 6.99 4.73 -16.16
N ILE A 192 6.37 3.57 -16.41
CA ILE A 192 4.91 3.41 -16.41
C ILE A 192 4.43 2.93 -15.05
N TYR A 193 3.33 3.51 -14.61
CA TYR A 193 2.68 3.30 -13.33
C TYR A 193 1.20 2.95 -13.55
N SER A 194 0.65 2.00 -12.80
CA SER A 194 -0.77 1.59 -12.88
C SER A 194 -1.40 1.39 -11.50
N GLY A 195 -0.92 2.15 -10.52
CA GLY A 195 -1.40 2.05 -9.14
C GLY A 195 -2.66 2.87 -8.88
N PHE A 196 -2.93 3.13 -7.61
CA PHE A 196 -4.06 3.91 -7.14
C PHE A 196 -3.62 4.98 -6.15
N THR A 197 -4.47 5.99 -5.91
CA THR A 197 -4.31 6.80 -4.71
C THR A 197 -4.62 5.97 -3.46
N THR A 198 -4.05 6.35 -2.33
CA THR A 198 -4.34 5.68 -1.05
C THR A 198 -5.83 5.81 -0.67
N ILE A 199 -6.51 6.86 -1.13
CA ILE A 199 -7.95 7.07 -0.93
C ILE A 199 -8.74 6.02 -1.71
N GLU A 200 -8.44 5.86 -3.00
CA GLU A 200 -9.12 4.87 -3.83
C GLU A 200 -8.84 3.44 -3.36
N MET A 201 -7.60 3.17 -2.93
CA MET A 201 -7.28 1.88 -2.30
C MET A 201 -8.14 1.62 -1.05
N GLY A 202 -8.48 2.66 -0.28
CA GLY A 202 -9.43 2.55 0.83
C GLY A 202 -10.81 2.07 0.40
N LYS A 203 -11.33 2.55 -0.72
CA LYS A 203 -12.62 2.11 -1.29
C LYS A 203 -12.56 0.66 -1.79
N ILE A 204 -11.45 0.29 -2.44
CA ILE A 204 -11.20 -1.10 -2.89
C ILE A 204 -11.20 -2.05 -1.70
N ILE A 205 -10.46 -1.71 -0.63
CA ILE A 205 -10.40 -2.53 0.59
C ILE A 205 -11.77 -2.65 1.25
N GLU A 206 -12.53 -1.57 1.34
CA GLU A 206 -13.91 -1.60 1.84
C GLU A 206 -14.78 -2.56 1.03
N GLY A 207 -14.70 -2.52 -0.30
CA GLY A 207 -15.41 -3.45 -1.20
C GLY A 207 -15.02 -4.91 -0.96
N ILE A 208 -13.71 -5.21 -0.82
CA ILE A 208 -13.22 -6.55 -0.51
C ILE A 208 -13.75 -7.05 0.83
N LEU A 209 -13.82 -6.19 1.85
CA LEU A 209 -14.28 -6.53 3.19
C LEU A 209 -15.79 -6.79 3.26
N THR A 210 -16.60 -6.04 2.51
CA THR A 210 -18.05 -6.01 2.67
C THR A 210 -18.81 -6.72 1.55
N GLN A 211 -18.36 -6.61 0.30
CA GLN A 211 -19.06 -7.11 -0.87
C GLN A 211 -18.41 -8.38 -1.45
N HIS A 212 -17.10 -8.57 -1.27
CA HIS A 212 -16.35 -9.68 -1.86
C HIS A 212 -15.66 -10.54 -0.79
N GLN A 213 -16.44 -10.98 0.21
CA GLN A 213 -15.92 -11.75 1.35
C GLN A 213 -15.36 -13.13 0.95
N SER A 214 -15.80 -13.69 -0.16
CA SER A 214 -15.29 -14.96 -0.71
C SER A 214 -14.01 -14.82 -1.55
N LEU A 215 -13.55 -13.59 -1.80
CA LEU A 215 -12.32 -13.36 -2.55
C LEU A 215 -11.11 -13.84 -1.75
N PHE A 216 -10.21 -14.62 -2.34
CA PHE A 216 -8.99 -15.12 -1.71
C PHE A 216 -7.87 -15.31 -2.74
N GLY A 217 -6.65 -15.48 -2.26
CA GLY A 217 -5.46 -15.69 -3.08
C GLY A 217 -4.83 -14.39 -3.57
N LEU A 218 -4.06 -14.46 -4.64
CA LEU A 218 -3.28 -13.37 -5.21
C LEU A 218 -4.08 -12.63 -6.28
N TRP A 219 -4.10 -11.29 -6.21
CA TRP A 219 -4.81 -10.43 -7.14
C TRP A 219 -3.97 -9.25 -7.59
N GLN A 220 -3.98 -8.98 -8.88
CA GLN A 220 -3.46 -7.72 -9.41
C GLN A 220 -4.58 -6.69 -9.46
N VAL A 221 -4.37 -5.59 -8.74
CA VAL A 221 -5.33 -4.49 -8.65
C VAL A 221 -4.68 -3.26 -9.24
N ALA A 222 -5.14 -2.87 -10.43
CA ALA A 222 -4.50 -1.86 -11.26
C ALA A 222 -5.51 -0.91 -11.91
N SER A 223 -5.11 0.35 -12.05
CA SER A 223 -5.77 1.37 -12.86
C SER A 223 -5.19 1.39 -14.28
N GLU A 224 -5.66 2.33 -15.09
CA GLU A 224 -5.05 2.59 -16.39
C GLU A 224 -3.58 3.02 -16.25
N PRO A 225 -2.68 2.48 -17.08
CA PRO A 225 -1.27 2.85 -17.05
C PRO A 225 -1.06 4.35 -17.35
N ILE A 226 -0.13 4.97 -16.61
CA ILE A 226 0.28 6.36 -16.81
C ILE A 226 1.80 6.47 -16.68
N SER A 227 2.44 7.36 -17.44
CA SER A 227 3.85 7.66 -17.20
C SER A 227 4.05 8.45 -15.90
N LYS A 228 5.19 8.28 -15.23
CA LYS A 228 5.50 9.11 -14.06
C LYS A 228 5.54 10.60 -14.40
N PHE A 229 5.95 10.96 -15.61
CA PHE A 229 5.91 12.33 -16.09
C PHE A 229 4.47 12.87 -16.10
N ASP A 230 3.54 12.17 -16.75
CA ASP A 230 2.14 12.60 -16.84
C ASP A 230 1.45 12.61 -15.48
N LEU A 231 1.73 11.63 -14.63
CA LEU A 231 1.22 11.60 -13.25
C LEU A 231 1.70 12.82 -12.45
N LEU A 232 2.97 13.19 -12.54
CA LEU A 232 3.50 14.39 -11.88
C LEU A 232 2.92 15.67 -12.46
N LYS A 233 2.64 15.72 -13.78
CA LYS A 233 1.94 16.85 -14.42
C LYS A 233 0.51 16.99 -13.90
N LEU A 234 -0.23 15.90 -13.69
CA LEU A 234 -1.53 15.93 -13.05
C LEU A 234 -1.44 16.41 -11.60
N CYS A 235 -0.50 15.89 -10.83
CA CYS A 235 -0.24 16.35 -9.46
C CYS A 235 0.10 17.84 -9.42
N GLN A 236 0.95 18.32 -10.36
CA GLN A 236 1.27 19.76 -10.49
C GLN A 236 0.01 20.60 -10.66
N ALA A 237 -0.86 20.22 -11.59
CA ALA A 237 -2.07 20.96 -11.90
C ALA A 237 -3.09 20.98 -10.75
N LYS A 238 -3.27 19.86 -10.04
CA LYS A 238 -4.33 19.70 -9.03
C LYS A 238 -3.90 20.10 -7.62
N LEU A 239 -2.60 19.99 -7.29
CA LEU A 239 -2.07 20.29 -5.95
C LEU A 239 -1.39 21.66 -5.86
N GLY A 240 -1.46 22.48 -6.91
CA GLY A 240 -0.90 23.84 -6.91
C GLY A 240 0.64 23.88 -6.82
N TRP A 241 1.32 22.79 -7.19
CA TRP A 241 2.78 22.72 -7.15
C TRP A 241 3.40 23.64 -8.22
N GLN A 242 4.31 24.51 -7.79
CA GLN A 242 5.04 25.41 -8.68
C GLN A 242 6.44 24.88 -8.93
N GLY A 243 6.91 25.03 -10.15
CA GLY A 243 8.21 24.55 -10.61
C GLY A 243 8.15 24.04 -12.05
N THR A 244 9.24 23.44 -12.51
CA THR A 244 9.35 22.91 -13.88
C THR A 244 9.55 21.40 -13.83
N ILE A 245 8.71 20.65 -14.53
CA ILE A 245 8.89 19.21 -14.74
C ILE A 245 9.42 19.02 -16.16
N LYS A 246 10.70 18.61 -16.29
CA LYS A 246 11.32 18.33 -17.59
C LYS A 246 11.09 16.86 -17.95
N PRO A 247 10.64 16.54 -19.18
CA PRO A 247 10.54 15.14 -19.61
C PRO A 247 11.92 14.50 -19.66
N ASP A 248 12.01 13.24 -19.23
CA ASP A 248 13.24 12.45 -19.25
C ASP A 248 12.90 11.02 -19.73
N ASP A 249 13.46 10.62 -20.87
CA ASP A 249 13.28 9.30 -21.48
C ASP A 249 14.44 8.33 -21.22
N SER A 250 15.44 8.76 -20.43
CA SER A 250 16.65 7.99 -20.13
C SER A 250 16.41 6.76 -19.26
N PHE A 251 15.26 6.69 -18.55
CA PHE A 251 14.89 5.57 -17.70
C PHE A 251 13.61 4.89 -18.21
N GLU A 252 13.74 3.63 -18.59
CA GLU A 252 12.63 2.80 -19.03
C GLU A 252 12.31 1.72 -18.00
N CYS A 253 11.04 1.63 -17.58
CA CYS A 253 10.57 0.62 -16.66
C CYS A 253 9.04 0.57 -16.69
N ASP A 254 8.47 -0.44 -17.33
CA ASP A 254 7.03 -0.64 -17.37
C ASP A 254 6.63 -1.79 -16.44
N ARG A 255 6.20 -1.45 -15.23
CA ARG A 255 5.64 -2.38 -14.25
C ARG A 255 4.12 -2.31 -14.18
N SER A 256 3.47 -1.84 -15.25
CA SER A 256 2.01 -1.84 -15.28
C SER A 256 1.46 -3.27 -15.12
N LEU A 257 0.38 -3.36 -14.38
CA LEU A 257 -0.31 -4.61 -14.08
C LEU A 257 -1.59 -4.73 -14.90
N ASN A 258 -1.98 -5.96 -15.23
CA ASN A 258 -3.28 -6.25 -15.80
C ASN A 258 -4.28 -6.53 -14.67
N GLY A 259 -5.24 -5.62 -14.44
CA GLY A 259 -6.28 -5.75 -13.41
C GLY A 259 -7.57 -6.42 -13.88
N GLU A 260 -7.64 -6.98 -15.10
CA GLU A 260 -8.88 -7.52 -15.66
C GLU A 260 -9.47 -8.66 -14.83
N ARG A 261 -8.63 -9.53 -14.27
CA ARG A 261 -9.10 -10.63 -13.42
C ARG A 261 -9.83 -10.09 -12.19
N PHE A 262 -9.29 -9.07 -11.51
CA PHE A 262 -9.94 -8.44 -10.36
C PHE A 262 -11.23 -7.74 -10.78
N LYS A 263 -11.21 -6.97 -11.88
CA LYS A 263 -12.38 -6.31 -12.45
C LYS A 263 -13.51 -7.33 -12.76
N ASN A 264 -13.19 -8.44 -13.40
CA ASN A 264 -14.17 -9.47 -13.75
C ASN A 264 -14.75 -10.17 -12.52
N ALA A 265 -13.95 -10.38 -11.48
CA ALA A 265 -14.39 -11.04 -10.25
C ALA A 265 -15.22 -10.14 -9.33
N THR A 266 -15.01 -8.81 -9.37
CA THR A 266 -15.62 -7.86 -8.44
C THR A 266 -16.56 -6.86 -9.09
N GLY A 267 -16.54 -6.70 -10.40
CA GLY A 267 -17.23 -5.61 -11.10
C GLY A 267 -16.61 -4.24 -10.90
N TYR A 268 -15.47 -4.15 -10.16
CA TYR A 268 -14.82 -2.88 -9.86
C TYR A 268 -14.35 -2.18 -11.14
N GLN A 269 -14.66 -0.89 -11.26
CA GLN A 269 -14.21 0.00 -12.33
C GLN A 269 -13.27 1.04 -11.73
N ALA A 270 -12.01 1.04 -12.19
CA ALA A 270 -11.05 2.01 -11.73
C ALA A 270 -11.43 3.43 -12.21
N PRO A 271 -11.42 4.44 -11.35
CA PRO A 271 -11.54 5.83 -11.77
C PRO A 271 -10.35 6.26 -12.64
N THR A 272 -10.53 7.34 -13.38
CA THR A 272 -9.43 7.97 -14.12
C THR A 272 -8.40 8.56 -13.16
N TRP A 273 -7.17 8.72 -13.64
CA TRP A 273 -6.12 9.39 -12.87
C TRP A 273 -6.50 10.82 -12.49
N GLU A 274 -7.22 11.53 -13.37
CA GLU A 274 -7.68 12.88 -13.08
C GLU A 274 -8.67 12.92 -11.90
N GLU A 275 -9.63 11.99 -11.86
CA GLU A 275 -10.58 11.85 -10.75
C GLU A 275 -9.84 11.53 -9.45
N MET A 276 -8.95 10.53 -9.46
CA MET A 276 -8.20 10.11 -8.28
C MET A 276 -7.31 11.22 -7.71
N ILE A 277 -6.58 11.96 -8.56
CA ILE A 277 -5.72 13.07 -8.10
C ILE A 277 -6.54 14.26 -7.66
N THR A 278 -7.69 14.53 -8.31
CA THR A 278 -8.63 15.58 -7.84
C THR A 278 -9.15 15.26 -6.45
N GLU A 279 -9.58 14.02 -6.17
CA GLU A 279 -10.02 13.59 -4.84
C GLU A 279 -8.87 13.70 -3.82
N LEU A 280 -7.66 13.29 -4.20
CA LEU A 280 -6.48 13.39 -3.34
C LEU A 280 -6.16 14.83 -2.95
N SER A 281 -6.38 15.81 -3.83
CA SER A 281 -6.15 17.23 -3.57
C SER A 281 -7.11 17.85 -2.54
N GLN A 282 -8.24 17.20 -2.26
CA GLN A 282 -9.25 17.68 -1.31
C GLN A 282 -8.98 17.24 0.14
N VAL A 283 -8.03 16.33 0.37
CA VAL A 283 -7.76 15.70 1.66
C VAL A 283 -6.41 16.15 2.27
N SER A 284 -5.87 17.25 1.80
CA SER A 284 -4.59 17.85 2.26
C SER A 284 -4.68 18.43 3.66
#